data_9de4d10b83312087c668a250d814744a
#
_entry.id   9de4d10b83312087c668a250d814744a
#
_cell.length_a   1.000
_cell.length_b   1.000
_cell.length_c   1.000
_cell.angle_alpha   90.00
_cell.angle_beta   90.00
_cell.angle_gamma   90.00
#
_symmetry.space_group_name_H-M   'P 1'
#
loop_
_entity.id
_entity.type
_entity.pdbx_description
1 polymer ?
#
loop_
_entity_poly.entity_id
_entity_poly.type
_entity_poly.pdbx_seq_one_letter_code
_entity_poly.pdbx_strand_id
1 'polypeptide(L)'
;MQWLELHNVEYGECIVLGGSHHDILMVDCGSINQKIREGDLDFSAYVDPTLMERYSGCSGREFLLTHYHRDHLCGLYQMLSKRGGYFDRILLPVSPADARGQHLLLDFALFVYAFLPRQSDYAQVNLSALRIFSRVAKSAGADRIYPIAGGSSFLFDGVT
;
A
#
# COMPACT_ATOMS: atom_id res chain seq x y z
N MET A 1 19.15 8.14 -2.83
CA MET A 1 18.73 6.84 -3.42
C MET A 1 19.94 6.12 -3.97
N GLN A 2 20.20 4.90 -3.56
CA GLN A 2 21.34 4.10 -3.98
C GLN A 2 20.97 3.03 -5.02
N TRP A 3 19.78 2.49 -4.92
CA TRP A 3 19.30 1.46 -5.83
C TRP A 3 17.77 1.51 -5.97
N LEU A 4 17.29 0.92 -7.03
CA LEU A 4 15.88 0.73 -7.32
C LEU A 4 15.67 -0.72 -7.73
N GLU A 5 14.61 -1.34 -7.21
CA GLU A 5 14.21 -2.70 -7.50
C GLU A 5 12.76 -2.73 -7.97
N LEU A 6 12.54 -3.34 -9.12
CA LEU A 6 11.20 -3.58 -9.65
C LEU A 6 10.88 -5.06 -9.43
N HIS A 7 9.86 -5.33 -8.64
CA HIS A 7 9.40 -6.69 -8.40
C HIS A 7 8.38 -7.08 -9.46
N ASN A 8 8.63 -8.19 -10.13
CA ASN A 8 7.63 -8.75 -11.03
C ASN A 8 6.51 -9.40 -10.19
N VAL A 9 5.43 -8.66 -10.05
CA VAL A 9 4.21 -9.11 -9.36
C VAL A 9 3.08 -9.41 -10.35
N GLU A 10 3.44 -9.55 -11.63
CA GLU A 10 2.53 -9.78 -12.77
C GLU A 10 1.54 -8.60 -12.94
N TYR A 11 0.27 -8.78 -12.59
CA TYR A 11 -0.76 -7.76 -12.75
C TYR A 11 -0.88 -6.86 -11.52
N GLY A 12 0.12 -6.03 -11.31
CA GLY A 12 0.18 -5.10 -10.19
C GLY A 12 1.49 -4.35 -10.16
N GLU A 13 1.76 -3.67 -9.06
CA GLU A 13 2.99 -2.90 -8.89
C GLU A 13 3.65 -3.20 -7.54
N CYS A 14 4.99 -3.26 -7.56
CA CYS A 14 5.82 -3.27 -6.37
C CYS A 14 7.20 -2.75 -6.73
N ILE A 15 7.50 -1.53 -6.27
CA ILE A 15 8.76 -0.83 -6.52
C ILE A 15 9.42 -0.58 -5.19
N VAL A 16 10.72 -0.85 -5.08
CA VAL A 16 11.46 -0.56 -3.85
C VAL A 16 12.65 0.31 -4.17
N LEU A 17 12.75 1.42 -3.46
CA LEU A 17 13.88 2.35 -3.48
C LEU A 17 14.72 2.14 -2.23
N GLY A 18 16.02 1.96 -2.40
CA GLY A 18 16.96 1.85 -1.29
C GLY A 18 17.71 3.15 -1.04
N GLY A 19 17.74 3.57 0.22
CA GLY A 19 18.47 4.73 0.70
C GLY A 19 19.89 4.43 1.17
N SER A 20 20.62 5.47 1.52
CA SER A 20 22.03 5.41 1.95
C SER A 20 22.23 4.84 3.36
N HIS A 21 21.19 4.85 4.18
CA HIS A 21 21.24 4.40 5.58
C HIS A 21 20.60 3.03 5.80
N HIS A 22 20.56 2.19 4.79
CA HIS A 22 19.82 0.93 4.80
C HIS A 22 18.31 1.09 5.01
N ASP A 23 17.77 2.23 4.57
CA ASP A 23 16.34 2.49 4.57
C ASP A 23 15.74 2.08 3.25
N ILE A 24 14.46 1.74 3.26
CA ILE A 24 13.70 1.50 2.03
C ILE A 24 12.42 2.32 2.00
N LEU A 25 12.05 2.71 0.79
CA LEU A 25 10.71 3.17 0.44
C LEU A 25 10.10 2.16 -0.55
N MET A 26 9.06 1.49 -0.14
CA MET A 26 8.26 0.64 -1.02
C MET A 26 7.11 1.46 -1.59
N VAL A 27 7.05 1.56 -2.91
CA VAL A 27 5.97 2.24 -3.63
C VAL A 27 5.04 1.17 -4.18
N ASP A 28 3.83 1.17 -3.71
CA ASP A 28 2.83 0.14 -3.97
C ASP A 28 3.32 -1.28 -3.64
N CYS A 29 2.43 -2.17 -3.39
CA CYS A 29 2.69 -3.60 -3.34
C CYS A 29 1.38 -4.35 -3.48
N GLY A 30 1.12 -4.89 -4.64
CA GLY A 30 -0.09 -5.65 -4.88
C GLY A 30 -0.06 -6.41 -6.18
N SER A 31 -1.03 -7.29 -6.33
CA SER A 31 -1.32 -8.02 -7.56
C SER A 31 -2.78 -8.42 -7.58
N ILE A 32 -3.43 -8.33 -8.72
CA ILE A 32 -4.76 -8.93 -8.92
C ILE A 32 -4.66 -10.41 -9.31
N ASN A 33 -3.46 -10.87 -9.60
CA ASN A 33 -3.28 -12.25 -10.00
C ASN A 33 -3.57 -13.19 -8.82
N GLN A 34 -4.49 -14.10 -9.06
CA GLN A 34 -4.67 -15.27 -8.22
C GLN A 34 -4.12 -16.43 -9.03
N LYS A 35 -3.27 -17.23 -8.43
CA LYS A 35 -2.70 -18.43 -9.06
C LYS A 35 -3.82 -19.26 -9.70
N ILE A 36 -4.02 -19.07 -11.00
CA ILE A 36 -5.07 -19.73 -11.78
C ILE A 36 -4.48 -20.91 -12.55
N ARG A 37 -3.18 -20.83 -12.88
CA ARG A 37 -2.47 -21.83 -13.69
C ARG A 37 -1.20 -22.28 -12.98
N GLU A 38 -0.72 -23.44 -13.37
CA GLU A 38 0.60 -23.88 -12.98
C GLU A 38 1.67 -22.97 -13.62
N GLY A 39 2.56 -22.42 -12.79
CA GLY A 39 3.54 -21.42 -13.21
C GLY A 39 3.20 -19.97 -12.91
N ASP A 40 1.93 -19.65 -12.60
CA ASP A 40 1.56 -18.32 -12.15
C ASP A 40 2.18 -17.99 -10.78
N LEU A 41 2.49 -16.72 -10.56
CA LEU A 41 3.00 -16.23 -9.29
C LEU A 41 1.95 -16.42 -8.19
N ASP A 42 2.33 -17.12 -7.13
CA ASP A 42 1.59 -17.05 -5.87
C ASP A 42 2.02 -15.78 -5.12
N PHE A 43 1.30 -14.70 -5.35
CA PHE A 43 1.63 -13.41 -4.76
C PHE A 43 1.62 -13.45 -3.23
N SER A 44 0.73 -14.22 -2.62
CA SER A 44 0.69 -14.36 -1.16
C SER A 44 1.93 -15.05 -0.61
N ALA A 45 2.39 -16.09 -1.26
CA ALA A 45 3.64 -16.77 -0.89
C ALA A 45 4.86 -15.87 -1.17
N TYR A 46 4.81 -15.08 -2.24
CA TYR A 46 5.89 -14.14 -2.58
C TYR A 46 6.07 -13.02 -1.56
N VAL A 47 4.99 -12.45 -1.04
CA VAL A 47 5.06 -11.34 -0.08
C VAL A 47 5.77 -11.75 1.21
N ASP A 48 5.42 -12.89 1.80
CA ASP A 48 5.94 -13.28 3.10
C ASP A 48 7.42 -13.69 3.05
N PRO A 49 7.80 -14.80 2.39
CA PRO A 49 9.19 -15.26 2.42
C PRO A 49 10.12 -14.43 1.53
N THR A 50 9.63 -13.79 0.49
CA THR A 50 10.51 -13.07 -0.42
C THR A 50 10.62 -11.58 -0.08
N LEU A 51 9.51 -10.84 -0.08
CA LEU A 51 9.58 -9.39 0.13
C LEU A 51 9.89 -9.04 1.60
N MET A 52 9.17 -9.60 2.54
CA MET A 52 9.36 -9.23 3.95
C MET A 52 10.71 -9.67 4.47
N GLU A 53 11.18 -10.85 4.09
CA GLU A 53 12.47 -11.36 4.53
C GLU A 53 13.63 -10.61 3.88
N ARG A 54 13.52 -10.31 2.58
CA ARG A 54 14.51 -9.55 1.83
C ARG A 54 14.84 -8.21 2.48
N TYR A 55 13.84 -7.50 2.99
CA TYR A 55 14.00 -6.18 3.59
C TYR A 55 13.94 -6.18 5.13
N SER A 56 14.02 -7.35 5.75
CA SER A 56 13.95 -7.48 7.21
C SER A 56 15.11 -6.80 7.94
N GLY A 57 16.29 -6.74 7.30
CA GLY A 57 17.48 -6.09 7.84
C GLY A 57 17.55 -4.58 7.63
N CYS A 58 16.58 -3.97 6.97
CA CYS A 58 16.55 -2.54 6.77
C CYS A 58 16.28 -1.80 8.09
N SER A 59 16.98 -0.68 8.30
CA SER A 59 16.85 0.15 9.50
C SER A 59 15.58 0.96 9.53
N GLY A 60 15.12 1.43 8.38
CA GLY A 60 13.86 2.13 8.16
C GLY A 60 13.07 1.53 7.00
N ARG A 61 11.77 1.41 7.16
CA ARG A 61 10.86 0.92 6.12
C ARG A 61 9.68 1.85 6.00
N GLU A 62 9.55 2.47 4.83
CA GLU A 62 8.44 3.33 4.50
C GLU A 62 7.62 2.72 3.36
N PHE A 63 6.35 3.01 3.34
CA PHE A 63 5.43 2.59 2.28
C PHE A 63 4.71 3.80 1.71
N LEU A 64 4.66 3.92 0.40
CA LEU A 64 3.87 4.90 -0.34
C LEU A 64 2.82 4.18 -1.16
N LEU A 65 1.57 4.47 -0.92
CA LEU A 65 0.48 4.05 -1.78
C LEU A 65 0.19 5.15 -2.82
N THR A 66 0.22 4.81 -4.10
CA THR A 66 -0.14 5.75 -5.15
C THR A 66 -1.64 5.94 -5.29
N HIS A 67 -2.42 4.85 -5.17
CA HIS A 67 -3.87 4.87 -5.20
C HIS A 67 -4.48 3.59 -4.60
N TYR A 68 -5.80 3.62 -4.32
CA TYR A 68 -6.49 2.57 -3.56
C TYR A 68 -6.98 1.36 -4.37
N HIS A 69 -6.32 0.98 -5.44
CA HIS A 69 -6.65 -0.24 -6.14
C HIS A 69 -5.99 -1.46 -5.48
N ARG A 70 -6.62 -2.61 -5.62
CA ARG A 70 -6.19 -3.84 -4.95
C ARG A 70 -4.79 -4.29 -5.37
N ASP A 71 -4.48 -4.14 -6.64
CA ASP A 71 -3.20 -4.48 -7.26
C ASP A 71 -2.03 -3.57 -6.82
N HIS A 72 -2.32 -2.54 -6.03
CA HIS A 72 -1.33 -1.66 -5.41
C HIS A 72 -1.27 -1.82 -3.88
N LEU A 73 -2.35 -2.29 -3.26
CA LEU A 73 -2.56 -2.23 -1.81
C LEU A 73 -2.54 -3.59 -1.11
N CYS A 74 -2.86 -4.70 -1.79
CA CYS A 74 -3.12 -5.97 -1.11
C CYS A 74 -1.88 -6.57 -0.42
N GLY A 75 -0.68 -6.31 -0.93
CA GLY A 75 0.57 -6.72 -0.30
C GLY A 75 0.85 -5.97 1.00
N LEU A 76 0.59 -4.65 1.04
CA LEU A 76 0.67 -3.87 2.27
C LEU A 76 -0.20 -4.50 3.36
N TYR A 77 -1.46 -4.81 3.03
CA TYR A 77 -2.36 -5.46 3.98
C TYR A 77 -1.81 -6.80 4.48
N GLN A 78 -1.25 -7.61 3.58
CA GLN A 78 -0.69 -8.91 3.94
C GLN A 78 0.51 -8.75 4.88
N MET A 79 1.45 -7.84 4.58
CA MET A 79 2.62 -7.55 5.42
C MET A 79 2.20 -7.10 6.82
N LEU A 80 1.25 -6.16 6.92
CA LEU A 80 0.76 -5.65 8.19
C LEU A 80 -0.04 -6.69 8.98
N SER A 81 -0.71 -7.62 8.30
CA SER A 81 -1.41 -8.73 8.97
C SER A 81 -0.44 -9.72 9.60
N LYS A 82 0.73 -9.88 9.01
CA LYS A 82 1.81 -10.73 9.54
C LYS A 82 2.59 -10.02 10.65
N ARG A 83 2.90 -8.74 10.43
CA ARG A 83 3.66 -7.91 11.35
C ARG A 83 3.14 -6.47 11.30
N GLY A 84 2.25 -6.10 12.22
CA GLY A 84 1.59 -4.80 12.26
C GLY A 84 2.54 -3.60 12.24
N GLY A 85 3.72 -3.72 12.84
CA GLY A 85 4.77 -2.70 12.83
C GLY A 85 5.83 -2.90 11.74
N TYR A 86 5.51 -3.52 10.61
CA TYR A 86 6.50 -3.76 9.55
C TYR A 86 7.02 -2.47 8.93
N PHE A 87 6.15 -1.50 8.69
CA PHE A 87 6.53 -0.17 8.22
C PHE A 87 6.52 0.85 9.36
N ASP A 88 7.51 1.73 9.36
CA ASP A 88 7.63 2.83 10.32
C ASP A 88 6.73 3.98 9.91
N ARG A 89 6.56 4.21 8.60
CA ARG A 89 5.71 5.24 8.03
C ARG A 89 4.97 4.71 6.80
N ILE A 90 3.68 5.00 6.72
CA ILE A 90 2.81 4.64 5.60
C ILE A 90 2.16 5.90 5.06
N LEU A 91 2.52 6.26 3.84
CA LEU A 91 2.05 7.44 3.14
C LEU A 91 0.85 7.04 2.27
N LEU A 92 -0.30 7.62 2.55
CA LEU A 92 -1.55 7.28 1.87
C LEU A 92 -2.15 8.51 1.19
N PRO A 93 -2.63 8.39 -0.06
CA PRO A 93 -3.29 9.51 -0.72
C PRO A 93 -4.58 9.88 0.01
N VAL A 94 -4.75 11.18 0.24
CA VAL A 94 -6.01 11.73 0.75
C VAL A 94 -6.96 12.03 -0.39
N SER A 95 -8.26 11.92 -0.11
CA SER A 95 -9.27 12.40 -1.06
C SER A 95 -9.16 13.93 -1.22
N PRO A 96 -9.36 14.48 -2.42
CA PRO A 96 -9.26 15.92 -2.66
C PRO A 96 -10.21 16.79 -1.82
N ALA A 97 -11.19 16.19 -1.16
CA ALA A 97 -12.25 16.90 -0.47
C ALA A 97 -11.90 17.40 0.94
N ASP A 98 -10.76 17.01 1.52
CA ASP A 98 -10.46 17.42 2.90
C ASP A 98 -8.96 17.60 3.20
N ALA A 99 -8.57 18.85 3.39
CA ALA A 99 -7.22 19.21 3.83
C ALA A 99 -6.97 18.99 5.35
N ARG A 100 -7.95 18.50 6.11
CA ARG A 100 -7.93 18.39 7.57
C ARG A 100 -7.72 16.98 8.12
N GLY A 101 -7.60 15.99 7.28
CA GLY A 101 -6.84 14.74 7.50
C GLY A 101 -7.34 13.69 8.49
N GLN A 102 -8.33 13.93 9.33
CA GLN A 102 -8.65 12.95 10.38
C GLN A 102 -9.94 12.12 10.18
N HIS A 103 -10.84 12.56 9.33
CA HIS A 103 -12.11 11.85 9.08
C HIS A 103 -12.23 11.27 7.67
N LEU A 104 -11.27 11.56 6.84
CA LEU A 104 -11.27 11.36 5.39
C LEU A 104 -11.52 9.93 4.94
N LEU A 105 -11.00 8.98 5.67
CA LEU A 105 -11.11 7.58 5.30
C LEU A 105 -12.50 7.03 5.57
N LEU A 106 -13.09 7.47 6.67
CA LEU A 106 -14.46 7.11 6.99
C LEU A 106 -15.43 7.81 6.03
N ASP A 107 -15.18 9.10 5.73
CA ASP A 107 -16.01 9.88 4.82
C ASP A 107 -15.87 9.38 3.38
N PHE A 108 -14.67 9.03 2.93
CA PHE A 108 -14.46 8.40 1.63
C PHE A 108 -15.11 7.01 1.57
N ALA A 109 -14.98 6.21 2.63
CA ALA A 109 -15.65 4.91 2.73
C ALA A 109 -17.17 5.04 2.71
N LEU A 110 -17.72 6.03 3.42
CA LEU A 110 -19.14 6.33 3.43
C LEU A 110 -19.61 6.88 2.08
N PHE A 111 -18.83 7.75 1.44
CA PHE A 111 -19.11 8.27 0.11
C PHE A 111 -19.15 7.15 -0.92
N VAL A 112 -18.14 6.30 -0.96
CA VAL A 112 -18.08 5.15 -1.87
C VAL A 112 -19.26 4.20 -1.61
N TYR A 113 -19.56 3.93 -0.34
CA TYR A 113 -20.67 3.07 0.04
C TYR A 113 -22.03 3.65 -0.34
N ALA A 114 -22.21 4.97 -0.22
CA ALA A 114 -23.47 5.66 -0.47
C ALA A 114 -23.74 5.93 -1.96
N PHE A 115 -22.69 6.22 -2.74
CA PHE A 115 -22.84 6.75 -4.10
C PHE A 115 -22.45 5.79 -5.22
N LEU A 116 -21.71 4.72 -4.93
CA LEU A 116 -21.42 3.74 -5.97
C LEU A 116 -22.59 2.75 -6.16
N PRO A 117 -23.03 2.55 -7.39
CA PRO A 117 -24.07 1.57 -7.70
C PRO A 117 -23.65 0.18 -7.24
N ARG A 118 -24.46 -0.46 -6.41
CA ARG A 118 -24.17 -1.77 -5.80
C ARG A 118 -24.00 -2.93 -6.81
N GLN A 119 -24.25 -2.69 -8.09
CA GLN A 119 -24.28 -3.72 -9.13
C GLN A 119 -23.19 -3.60 -10.19
N SER A 120 -22.28 -2.62 -10.11
CA SER A 120 -21.17 -2.53 -11.05
C SER A 120 -19.96 -3.28 -10.53
N ASP A 121 -19.22 -3.95 -11.42
CA ASP A 121 -17.93 -4.57 -11.10
C ASP A 121 -16.97 -3.55 -10.49
N TYR A 122 -17.07 -2.30 -10.90
CA TYR A 122 -16.34 -1.16 -10.36
C TYR A 122 -16.63 -0.90 -8.88
N ALA A 123 -17.89 -1.05 -8.46
CA ALA A 123 -18.27 -0.90 -7.06
C ALA A 123 -17.70 -2.04 -6.18
N GLN A 124 -17.64 -3.25 -6.70
CA GLN A 124 -17.06 -4.39 -5.97
C GLN A 124 -15.54 -4.24 -5.79
N VAL A 125 -14.83 -3.77 -6.81
CA VAL A 125 -13.39 -3.50 -6.75
C VAL A 125 -13.11 -2.40 -5.71
N ASN A 126 -13.85 -1.30 -5.74
CA ASN A 126 -13.69 -0.20 -4.80
C ASN A 126 -14.05 -0.59 -3.36
N LEU A 127 -15.12 -1.36 -3.15
CA LEU A 127 -15.48 -1.89 -1.83
C LEU A 127 -14.42 -2.86 -1.29
N SER A 128 -13.79 -3.64 -2.15
CA SER A 128 -12.69 -4.51 -1.76
C SER A 128 -11.46 -3.71 -1.36
N ALA A 129 -11.11 -2.67 -2.10
CA ALA A 129 -10.02 -1.75 -1.77
C ALA A 129 -10.26 -1.04 -0.43
N LEU A 130 -11.48 -0.55 -0.19
CA LEU A 130 -11.86 0.06 1.09
C LEU A 130 -11.80 -0.89 2.27
N ARG A 131 -12.22 -2.14 2.09
CA ARG A 131 -12.10 -3.18 3.13
C ARG A 131 -10.63 -3.45 3.47
N ILE A 132 -9.80 -3.57 2.45
CA ILE A 132 -8.35 -3.74 2.63
C ILE A 132 -7.77 -2.53 3.35
N PHE A 133 -8.13 -1.33 2.89
CA PHE A 133 -7.68 -0.08 3.53
C PHE A 133 -8.08 0.00 5.01
N SER A 134 -9.34 -0.24 5.34
CA SER A 134 -9.82 -0.24 6.73
C SER A 134 -9.03 -1.23 7.61
N ARG A 135 -8.69 -2.39 7.07
CA ARG A 135 -7.85 -3.38 7.77
C ARG A 135 -6.40 -2.92 7.89
N VAL A 136 -5.85 -2.30 6.85
CA VAL A 136 -4.50 -1.70 6.88
C VAL A 136 -4.41 -0.64 7.97
N ALA A 137 -5.36 0.30 8.00
CA ALA A 137 -5.40 1.35 9.01
C ALA A 137 -5.48 0.79 10.43
N LYS A 138 -6.28 -0.25 10.63
CA LYS A 138 -6.40 -0.93 11.93
C LYS A 138 -5.12 -1.68 12.32
N SER A 139 -4.42 -2.28 11.36
CA SER A 139 -3.23 -3.09 11.62
C SER A 139 -1.96 -2.27 11.79
N ALA A 140 -1.84 -1.14 11.08
CA ALA A 140 -0.66 -0.28 11.12
C ALA A 140 -0.58 0.56 12.42
N GLY A 141 -1.73 0.94 12.98
CA GLY A 141 -1.82 1.98 13.98
C GLY A 141 -1.90 3.37 13.35
N ALA A 142 -2.69 4.24 13.95
CA ALA A 142 -2.96 5.58 13.40
C ALA A 142 -1.73 6.50 13.38
N ASP A 143 -0.80 6.29 14.29
CA ASP A 143 0.46 7.03 14.46
C ASP A 143 1.46 6.81 13.31
N ARG A 144 1.28 5.75 12.52
CA ARG A 144 2.15 5.41 11.39
C ARG A 144 1.57 5.80 10.04
N ILE A 145 0.34 6.31 9.99
CA ILE A 145 -0.33 6.69 8.75
C ILE A 145 -0.21 8.18 8.56
N TYR A 146 0.36 8.57 7.43
CA TYR A 146 0.59 9.95 7.02
C TYR A 146 -0.18 10.24 5.73
N PRO A 147 -1.21 11.07 5.80
CA PRO A 147 -1.98 11.44 4.62
C PRO A 147 -1.14 12.35 3.71
N ILE A 148 -1.17 12.09 2.41
CA ILE A 148 -0.54 12.92 1.38
C ILE A 148 -1.60 13.47 0.43
N ALA A 149 -1.59 14.78 0.21
CA ALA A 149 -2.48 15.45 -0.73
C ALA A 149 -1.80 15.65 -2.09
N GLY A 150 -2.56 15.91 -3.13
CA GLY A 150 -2.02 16.30 -4.43
C GLY A 150 -1.13 17.54 -4.28
N GLY A 151 0.06 17.49 -4.87
CA GLY A 151 1.07 18.54 -4.73
C GLY A 151 1.94 18.46 -3.47
N SER A 152 1.70 17.49 -2.57
CA SER A 152 2.61 17.21 -1.47
C SER A 152 3.94 16.65 -1.98
N SER A 153 5.01 17.02 -1.31
CA SER A 153 6.32 16.40 -1.47
C SER A 153 6.80 15.83 -0.14
N PHE A 154 7.60 14.81 -0.19
CA PHE A 154 8.28 14.24 0.97
C PHE A 154 9.71 13.89 0.61
N LEU A 155 10.57 13.87 1.63
CA LEU A 155 11.97 13.51 1.45
C LEU A 155 12.18 12.04 1.77
N PHE A 156 12.83 11.35 0.85
CA PHE A 156 13.41 10.03 1.09
C PHE A 156 14.89 10.07 0.72
N ASP A 157 15.77 9.77 1.65
CA ASP A 157 17.23 9.75 1.44
C ASP A 157 17.76 11.08 0.82
N GLY A 158 17.19 12.22 1.21
CA GLY A 158 17.56 13.53 0.68
C GLY A 158 17.04 13.84 -0.74
N VAL A 159 16.20 12.97 -1.31
CA VAL A 159 15.55 13.16 -2.62
C VAL A 159 14.09 13.50 -2.42
N THR A 160 13.61 14.56 -3.08
CA THR A 160 12.19 14.98 -3.10
C THR A 160 11.49 14.48 -4.35
#